data_c82ece9a7fcaeac8345514e9e09c90bb
#
_entry.id   c82ece9a7fcaeac8345514e9e09c90bb
#
_cell.length_a   1.000
_cell.length_b   1.000
_cell.length_c   1.000
_cell.angle_alpha   90.00
_cell.angle_beta   90.00
_cell.angle_gamma   90.00
#
_symmetry.space_group_name_H-M   'P 1'
#
loop_
_entity.id
_entity.type
_entity.pdbx_description
1 polymer ?
#
loop_
_entity_poly.entity_id
_entity_poly.type
_entity_poly.pdbx_seq_one_letter_code
_entity_poly.pdbx_strand_id
1 'polypeptide(L)'
;MDILKVTLQKEQIYSVLKLIKAGIGRGKRSKTITCELTFTDNKIEVAVPGAKFNIESTGLGAAKVTLPFFYLYDIIEKSNKQVLEISLRRYQMTINSLTIGVTTTFFKDDRVLRSIDIPLNYNDKDLLLLKNGKYTQEELAFNKIIPEIEEAAKNLERNIEKAYQILKPYGIKKADLKSIISKSLYLENK
;
A
#
# COMPACT_ATOMS: atom_id res chain seq x y z
N MET A 1 6.06 -18.25 2.76
CA MET A 1 6.75 -17.96 4.02
C MET A 1 6.15 -16.67 4.56
N ASP A 2 5.67 -16.65 5.81
CA ASP A 2 5.16 -15.43 6.43
C ASP A 2 6.34 -14.52 6.73
N ILE A 3 6.21 -13.24 6.39
CA ILE A 3 7.29 -12.26 6.57
C ILE A 3 7.25 -11.71 8.00
N LEU A 4 6.04 -11.64 8.57
CA LEU A 4 5.83 -11.16 9.94
C LEU A 4 4.71 -11.98 10.58
N LYS A 5 4.91 -12.36 11.85
CA LYS A 5 3.86 -12.95 12.70
C LYS A 5 3.81 -12.23 14.02
N VAL A 6 2.62 -11.82 14.42
CA VAL A 6 2.37 -11.08 15.66
C VAL A 6 1.14 -11.66 16.35
N THR A 7 1.19 -11.71 17.66
CA THR A 7 0.04 -12.06 18.50
C THR A 7 -0.30 -10.90 19.45
N LEU A 8 -1.60 -10.69 19.67
CA LEU A 8 -2.08 -9.64 20.58
C LEU A 8 -3.43 -10.03 21.19
N GLN A 9 -3.77 -9.40 22.31
CA GLN A 9 -5.08 -9.58 22.94
C GLN A 9 -6.16 -8.85 22.14
N LYS A 10 -7.26 -9.55 21.82
CA LYS A 10 -8.40 -8.97 21.09
C LYS A 10 -8.93 -7.72 21.79
N GLU A 11 -9.06 -7.76 23.10
CA GLU A 11 -9.64 -6.69 23.89
C GLU A 11 -8.87 -5.37 23.72
N GLN A 12 -7.54 -5.43 23.67
CA GLN A 12 -6.70 -4.23 23.49
C GLN A 12 -6.97 -3.55 22.15
N ILE A 13 -6.88 -4.28 21.04
CA ILE A 13 -7.13 -3.70 19.72
C ILE A 13 -8.59 -3.29 19.54
N TYR A 14 -9.53 -4.09 20.07
CA TYR A 14 -10.95 -3.79 19.95
C TYR A 14 -11.34 -2.52 20.71
N SER A 15 -10.78 -2.31 21.91
CA SER A 15 -10.99 -1.07 22.69
C SER A 15 -10.50 0.16 21.92
N VAL A 16 -9.32 0.09 21.33
CA VAL A 16 -8.77 1.17 20.49
C VAL A 16 -9.67 1.42 19.28
N LEU A 17 -10.08 0.38 18.58
CA LEU A 17 -10.96 0.53 17.41
C LEU A 17 -12.34 1.10 17.78
N LYS A 18 -12.87 0.76 18.96
CA LYS A 18 -14.11 1.37 19.49
C LYS A 18 -13.96 2.87 19.74
N LEU A 19 -12.85 3.29 20.34
CA LEU A 19 -12.55 4.71 20.58
C LEU A 19 -12.45 5.46 19.25
N ILE A 20 -11.73 4.92 18.29
CA ILE A 20 -11.62 5.48 16.95
C ILE A 20 -13.00 5.58 16.29
N LYS A 21 -13.80 4.52 16.34
CA LYS A 21 -15.17 4.50 15.76
C LYS A 21 -16.06 5.55 16.39
N ALA A 22 -15.96 5.78 17.70
CA ALA A 22 -16.72 6.82 18.38
C ALA A 22 -16.32 8.24 17.92
N GLY A 23 -15.06 8.47 17.59
CA GLY A 23 -14.55 9.73 17.07
C GLY A 23 -14.85 9.98 15.58
N ILE A 24 -15.16 8.92 14.82
CA ILE A 24 -15.51 9.02 13.40
C ILE A 24 -16.97 9.48 13.27
N GLY A 25 -17.20 10.65 12.66
CA GLY A 25 -18.56 11.15 12.42
C GLY A 25 -19.39 10.23 11.51
N ARG A 26 -20.72 10.36 11.57
CA ARG A 26 -21.68 9.50 10.84
C ARG A 26 -21.88 9.87 9.34
N GLY A 27 -21.01 10.64 8.73
CA GLY A 27 -21.15 11.10 7.33
C GLY A 27 -20.75 10.06 6.29
N LYS A 28 -21.08 10.32 5.01
CA LYS A 28 -20.66 9.45 3.87
C LYS A 28 -19.13 9.27 3.80
N ARG A 29 -18.35 10.27 4.15
CA ARG A 29 -16.87 10.23 4.18
C ARG A 29 -16.32 9.29 5.25
N SER A 30 -17.07 9.01 6.30
CA SER A 30 -16.61 8.07 7.35
C SER A 30 -16.42 6.65 6.83
N LYS A 31 -17.17 6.24 5.80
CA LYS A 31 -17.08 4.88 5.22
C LYS A 31 -15.80 4.63 4.43
N THR A 32 -15.09 5.67 4.03
CA THR A 32 -13.85 5.58 3.22
C THR A 32 -12.58 5.80 4.06
N ILE A 33 -12.70 5.89 5.37
CA ILE A 33 -11.55 6.08 6.24
C ILE A 33 -10.67 4.83 6.20
N THR A 34 -9.40 5.07 5.91
CA THR A 34 -8.35 4.04 5.99
C THR A 34 -7.71 4.05 7.36
N CYS A 35 -7.33 2.86 7.81
CA CYS A 35 -6.53 2.62 8.99
C CYS A 35 -5.15 2.15 8.57
N GLU A 36 -4.12 2.69 9.19
CA GLU A 36 -2.74 2.27 9.03
C GLU A 36 -2.32 1.50 10.28
N LEU A 37 -1.81 0.29 10.10
CA LEU A 37 -1.21 -0.51 11.14
C LEU A 37 0.29 -0.54 10.92
N THR A 38 1.05 0.01 11.85
CA THR A 38 2.52 -0.07 11.84
C THR A 38 2.96 -1.10 12.88
N PHE A 39 3.53 -2.19 12.40
CA PHE A 39 4.11 -3.24 13.21
C PHE A 39 5.57 -2.92 13.49
N THR A 40 5.94 -2.97 14.73
CA THR A 40 7.33 -2.91 15.21
C THR A 40 7.52 -4.00 16.25
N ASP A 41 8.75 -4.23 16.69
CA ASP A 41 9.02 -5.23 17.71
C ASP A 41 8.17 -4.97 18.96
N ASN A 42 7.30 -5.93 19.28
CA ASN A 42 6.39 -5.94 20.42
C ASN A 42 5.35 -4.80 20.49
N LYS A 43 5.10 -4.08 19.38
CA LYS A 43 4.09 -3.02 19.33
C LYS A 43 3.39 -2.97 17.99
N ILE A 44 2.11 -2.58 18.04
CA ILE A 44 1.32 -2.22 16.86
C ILE A 44 0.80 -0.79 17.07
N GLU A 45 1.20 0.14 16.21
CA GLU A 45 0.58 1.45 16.13
C GLU A 45 -0.64 1.36 15.20
N VAL A 46 -1.79 1.78 15.69
CA VAL A 46 -3.03 1.91 14.92
C VAL A 46 -3.24 3.40 14.66
N ALA A 47 -3.17 3.81 13.41
CA ALA A 47 -3.33 5.21 13.01
C ALA A 47 -4.51 5.39 12.07
N VAL A 48 -5.26 6.46 12.29
CA VAL A 48 -6.30 7.00 11.40
C VAL A 48 -6.08 8.51 11.27
N PRO A 49 -6.67 9.20 10.28
CA PRO A 49 -6.58 10.65 10.21
C PRO A 49 -6.99 11.32 11.52
N GLY A 50 -6.05 12.00 12.18
CA GLY A 50 -6.24 12.71 13.43
C GLY A 50 -6.05 11.93 14.72
N ALA A 51 -5.78 10.63 14.69
CA ALA A 51 -5.55 9.84 15.91
C ALA A 51 -4.55 8.70 15.70
N LYS A 52 -3.74 8.42 16.73
CA LYS A 52 -2.78 7.32 16.80
C LYS A 52 -2.84 6.65 18.16
N PHE A 53 -2.76 5.32 18.17
CA PHE A 53 -2.79 4.50 19.37
C PHE A 53 -1.73 3.41 19.28
N ASN A 54 -1.07 3.14 20.39
CA ASN A 54 -0.12 2.03 20.51
C ASN A 54 -0.73 0.89 21.28
N ILE A 55 -0.53 -0.33 20.80
CA ILE A 55 -1.02 -1.58 21.41
C ILE A 55 0.20 -2.47 21.59
N GLU A 56 0.30 -3.09 22.75
CA GLU A 56 1.32 -4.10 23.00
C GLU A 56 1.01 -5.38 22.23
N SER A 57 2.03 -5.97 21.64
CA SER A 57 1.94 -7.22 20.90
C SER A 57 3.18 -8.06 21.14
N THR A 58 3.15 -9.32 20.76
CA THR A 58 4.33 -10.18 20.76
C THR A 58 4.64 -10.59 19.32
N GLY A 59 5.87 -10.34 18.88
CA GLY A 59 6.33 -10.67 17.53
C GLY A 59 7.54 -9.84 17.14
N LEU A 60 8.21 -10.27 16.08
CA LEU A 60 9.40 -9.61 15.54
C LEU A 60 9.12 -9.18 14.10
N GLY A 61 9.66 -8.04 13.74
CA GLY A 61 9.62 -7.51 12.39
C GLY A 61 8.95 -6.15 12.29
N ALA A 62 9.23 -5.44 11.21
CA ALA A 62 8.69 -4.12 10.94
C ALA A 62 7.95 -4.11 9.60
N ALA A 63 6.70 -3.68 9.66
CA ALA A 63 5.85 -3.55 8.47
C ALA A 63 4.77 -2.49 8.71
N LYS A 64 4.31 -1.88 7.63
CA LYS A 64 3.18 -0.97 7.62
C LYS A 64 2.10 -1.53 6.71
N VAL A 65 0.87 -1.54 7.17
CA VAL A 65 -0.29 -2.06 6.44
C VAL A 65 -1.39 -1.02 6.42
N THR A 66 -1.95 -0.77 5.25
CA THR A 66 -3.09 0.13 5.08
C THR A 66 -4.31 -0.66 4.62
N LEU A 67 -5.45 -0.45 5.28
CA LEU A 67 -6.71 -1.10 4.96
C LEU A 67 -7.90 -0.23 5.39
N PRO A 68 -9.13 -0.49 4.88
CA PRO A 68 -10.31 0.24 5.31
C PRO A 68 -10.61 0.01 6.80
N PHE A 69 -10.81 1.09 7.56
CA PHE A 69 -11.03 1.03 9.01
C PHE A 69 -12.21 0.15 9.41
N PHE A 70 -13.36 0.35 8.79
CA PHE A 70 -14.57 -0.41 9.14
C PHE A 70 -14.44 -1.90 8.83
N TYR A 71 -13.65 -2.24 7.81
CA TYR A 71 -13.38 -3.62 7.49
C TYR A 71 -12.54 -4.30 8.58
N LEU A 72 -11.48 -3.63 9.05
CA LEU A 72 -10.71 -4.11 10.20
C LEU A 72 -11.59 -4.22 11.45
N TYR A 73 -12.38 -3.18 11.74
CA TYR A 73 -13.28 -3.17 12.89
C TYR A 73 -14.21 -4.38 12.90
N ASP A 74 -14.90 -4.65 11.80
CA ASP A 74 -15.85 -5.76 11.68
C ASP A 74 -15.18 -7.13 11.84
N ILE A 75 -13.96 -7.30 11.31
CA ILE A 75 -13.19 -8.56 11.47
C ILE A 75 -12.85 -8.78 12.93
N ILE A 76 -12.34 -7.77 13.62
CA ILE A 76 -11.96 -7.88 15.03
C ILE A 76 -13.20 -8.07 15.92
N GLU A 77 -14.26 -7.32 15.70
CA GLU A 77 -15.52 -7.44 16.45
C GLU A 77 -16.08 -8.85 16.37
N LYS A 78 -16.16 -9.42 15.16
CA LYS A 78 -16.75 -10.75 14.90
C LYS A 78 -15.84 -11.93 15.24
N SER A 79 -14.56 -11.67 15.55
CA SER A 79 -13.65 -12.74 15.95
C SER A 79 -14.09 -13.37 17.29
N ASN A 80 -14.15 -14.69 17.35
CA ASN A 80 -14.46 -15.42 18.58
C ASN A 80 -13.22 -15.72 19.43
N LYS A 81 -12.01 -15.46 18.92
CA LYS A 81 -10.76 -15.72 19.65
C LYS A 81 -10.39 -14.54 20.54
N GLN A 82 -9.93 -14.81 21.76
CA GLN A 82 -9.42 -13.81 22.70
C GLN A 82 -8.01 -13.33 22.32
N VAL A 83 -7.22 -14.22 21.77
CA VAL A 83 -5.89 -13.93 21.24
C VAL A 83 -5.96 -13.93 19.73
N LEU A 84 -5.50 -12.86 19.12
CA LEU A 84 -5.46 -12.70 17.66
C LEU A 84 -4.05 -13.00 17.18
N GLU A 85 -3.95 -13.86 16.19
CA GLU A 85 -2.74 -14.14 15.44
C GLU A 85 -2.82 -13.37 14.11
N ILE A 86 -1.90 -12.43 13.92
CA ILE A 86 -1.79 -11.67 12.68
C ILE A 86 -0.53 -12.13 11.95
N SER A 87 -0.66 -12.56 10.73
CA SER A 87 0.49 -12.80 9.86
C SER A 87 0.40 -11.96 8.59
N LEU A 88 1.56 -11.47 8.15
CA LEU A 88 1.71 -10.70 6.94
C LEU A 88 2.51 -11.48 5.91
N ARG A 89 1.96 -11.55 4.74
CA ARG A 89 2.65 -11.94 3.50
C ARG A 89 2.53 -10.75 2.56
N ARG A 90 3.49 -10.52 1.73
CA ARG A 90 3.60 -9.41 0.74
C ARG A 90 2.38 -8.48 0.62
N TYR A 91 1.19 -9.00 0.26
CA TYR A 91 -0.04 -8.24 0.00
C TYR A 91 -1.26 -8.80 0.73
N GLN A 92 -1.00 -9.68 1.66
CA GLN A 92 -2.04 -10.36 2.40
C GLN A 92 -1.77 -10.24 3.89
N MET A 93 -2.80 -9.88 4.62
CA MET A 93 -2.84 -9.98 6.06
C MET A 93 -3.82 -11.09 6.43
N THR A 94 -3.34 -12.02 7.23
CA THR A 94 -4.21 -13.07 7.80
C THR A 94 -4.41 -12.76 9.27
N ILE A 95 -5.67 -12.67 9.69
CA ILE A 95 -6.07 -12.54 11.10
C ILE A 95 -6.74 -13.84 11.47
N ASN A 96 -6.09 -14.64 12.31
CA ASN A 96 -6.47 -16.02 12.63
C ASN A 96 -6.56 -16.89 11.36
N SER A 97 -7.79 -17.16 10.89
CA SER A 97 -8.06 -17.94 9.68
C SER A 97 -8.53 -17.09 8.48
N LEU A 98 -8.78 -15.79 8.69
CA LEU A 98 -9.28 -14.92 7.64
C LEU A 98 -8.13 -14.20 6.93
N THR A 99 -7.99 -14.41 5.64
CA THR A 99 -6.99 -13.74 4.81
C THR A 99 -7.63 -12.62 4.00
N ILE A 100 -7.03 -11.44 4.05
CA ILE A 100 -7.48 -10.22 3.37
C ILE A 100 -6.35 -9.62 2.55
N GLY A 101 -6.69 -9.01 1.42
CA GLY A 101 -5.75 -8.19 0.63
C GLY A 101 -5.48 -6.86 1.31
N VAL A 102 -4.23 -6.45 1.37
CA VAL A 102 -3.80 -5.20 2.00
C VAL A 102 -2.64 -4.56 1.23
N THR A 103 -2.50 -3.24 1.35
CA THR A 103 -1.28 -2.56 0.94
C THR A 103 -0.25 -2.68 2.06
N THR A 104 0.93 -3.20 1.75
CA THR A 104 1.96 -3.48 2.74
C THR A 104 3.29 -2.86 2.35
N THR A 105 3.93 -2.20 3.31
CA THR A 105 5.32 -1.70 3.23
C THR A 105 6.15 -2.40 4.29
N PHE A 106 7.27 -3.00 3.90
CA PHE A 106 8.19 -3.65 4.82
C PHE A 106 9.42 -2.78 5.04
N PHE A 107 9.93 -2.77 6.27
CA PHE A 107 11.10 -2.02 6.67
C PHE A 107 12.21 -2.94 7.17
N LYS A 108 13.46 -2.55 6.96
CA LYS A 108 14.64 -3.11 7.60
C LYS A 108 15.56 -1.94 7.94
N ASP A 109 15.97 -1.85 9.18
CA ASP A 109 16.87 -0.78 9.67
C ASP A 109 16.38 0.62 9.28
N ASP A 110 15.08 0.90 9.51
CA ASP A 110 14.36 2.15 9.15
C ASP A 110 14.33 2.48 7.64
N ARG A 111 14.79 1.56 6.79
CA ARG A 111 14.71 1.70 5.34
C ARG A 111 13.52 0.91 4.79
N VAL A 112 12.81 1.52 3.87
CA VAL A 112 11.75 0.84 3.12
C VAL A 112 12.38 -0.25 2.25
N LEU A 113 12.11 -1.51 2.56
CA LEU A 113 12.55 -2.64 1.72
C LEU A 113 11.69 -2.78 0.48
N ARG A 114 10.41 -2.57 0.64
CA ARG A 114 9.44 -2.73 -0.43
C ARG A 114 8.15 -2.00 -0.09
N SER A 115 7.70 -1.14 -0.99
CA SER A 115 6.36 -0.56 -0.98
C SER A 115 5.76 -0.84 -2.35
N ILE A 116 4.65 -1.58 -2.39
CA ILE A 116 3.95 -1.87 -3.64
C ILE A 116 2.47 -1.67 -3.37
N ASP A 117 1.87 -0.71 -4.07
CA ASP A 117 0.43 -0.58 -4.18
C ASP A 117 -0.07 -1.58 -5.22
N ILE A 118 -0.79 -2.60 -4.75
CA ILE A 118 -1.49 -3.49 -5.67
C ILE A 118 -2.89 -2.93 -5.85
N PRO A 119 -3.29 -2.63 -7.08
CA PRO A 119 -4.68 -2.35 -7.36
C PRO A 119 -5.51 -3.57 -6.93
N LEU A 120 -6.38 -3.39 -5.94
CA LEU A 120 -7.29 -4.44 -5.45
C LEU A 120 -8.35 -4.86 -6.51
N ASN A 121 -8.39 -4.18 -7.64
CA ASN A 121 -9.33 -4.42 -8.73
C ASN A 121 -8.73 -5.40 -9.76
N TYR A 122 -8.72 -6.69 -9.40
CA TYR A 122 -8.51 -7.74 -10.39
C TYR A 122 -9.83 -7.97 -11.14
N ASN A 123 -9.77 -7.98 -12.48
CA ASN A 123 -10.91 -8.44 -13.27
C ASN A 123 -10.97 -9.99 -13.25
N ASP A 124 -12.08 -10.54 -13.73
CA ASP A 124 -12.29 -11.99 -13.70
C ASP A 124 -11.21 -12.78 -14.43
N LYS A 125 -10.61 -12.22 -15.50
CA LYS A 125 -9.49 -12.83 -16.22
C LYS A 125 -8.23 -12.89 -15.36
N ASP A 126 -7.94 -11.84 -14.62
CA ASP A 126 -6.80 -11.76 -13.70
C ASP A 126 -6.93 -12.82 -12.60
N LEU A 127 -8.13 -12.94 -12.01
CA LEU A 127 -8.43 -13.93 -10.98
C LEU A 127 -8.26 -15.36 -11.52
N LEU A 128 -8.65 -15.60 -12.78
CA LEU A 128 -8.52 -16.90 -13.43
C LEU A 128 -7.06 -17.26 -13.71
N LEU A 129 -6.25 -16.29 -14.09
CA LEU A 129 -4.80 -16.46 -14.28
C LEU A 129 -4.06 -16.76 -12.98
N LEU A 130 -4.42 -16.07 -11.89
CA LEU A 130 -3.89 -16.33 -10.54
C LEU A 130 -4.31 -17.71 -10.04
N LYS A 131 -5.58 -18.08 -10.21
CA LYS A 131 -6.12 -19.38 -9.79
C LYS A 131 -5.48 -20.55 -10.52
N ASN A 132 -5.15 -20.38 -11.79
CA ASN A 132 -4.51 -21.40 -12.62
C ASN A 132 -2.99 -21.49 -12.42
N GLY A 133 -2.41 -20.68 -11.53
CA GLY A 133 -0.98 -20.66 -11.24
C GLY A 133 -0.09 -20.20 -12.41
N LYS A 134 -0.69 -19.62 -13.47
CA LYS A 134 0.05 -19.14 -14.64
C LYS A 134 0.87 -17.88 -14.36
N TYR A 135 0.40 -17.06 -13.41
CA TYR A 135 1.08 -15.84 -12.99
C TYR A 135 1.05 -15.71 -11.46
N THR A 136 2.12 -15.19 -10.92
CA THR A 136 2.12 -14.68 -9.55
C THR A 136 1.40 -13.32 -9.51
N GLN A 137 0.93 -12.89 -8.34
CA GLN A 137 0.35 -11.55 -8.19
C GLN A 137 1.30 -10.43 -8.63
N GLU A 138 2.61 -10.65 -8.44
CA GLU A 138 3.67 -9.72 -8.82
C GLU A 138 3.84 -9.61 -10.33
N GLU A 139 3.88 -10.74 -11.02
CA GLU A 139 3.95 -10.77 -12.48
C GLU A 139 2.72 -10.14 -13.11
N LEU A 140 1.54 -10.35 -12.52
CA LEU A 140 0.31 -9.75 -13.01
C LEU A 140 0.29 -8.23 -12.81
N ALA A 141 0.74 -7.74 -11.65
CA ALA A 141 0.87 -6.32 -11.37
C ALA A 141 1.93 -5.68 -12.30
N PHE A 142 3.06 -6.35 -12.49
CA PHE A 142 4.13 -5.91 -13.38
C PHE A 142 3.65 -5.81 -14.84
N ASN A 143 2.94 -6.82 -15.32
CA ASN A 143 2.37 -6.83 -16.68
C ASN A 143 1.29 -5.76 -16.91
N LYS A 144 0.62 -5.29 -15.85
CA LYS A 144 -0.32 -4.15 -15.95
C LYS A 144 0.40 -2.80 -15.98
N ILE A 145 1.51 -2.67 -15.25
CA ILE A 145 2.27 -1.42 -15.17
C ILE A 145 3.09 -1.15 -16.44
N ILE A 146 3.61 -2.20 -17.10
CA ILE A 146 4.41 -2.04 -18.31
C ILE A 146 3.70 -1.21 -19.41
N PRO A 147 2.45 -1.52 -19.80
CA PRO A 147 1.73 -0.73 -20.81
C PRO A 147 1.55 0.74 -20.40
N GLU A 148 1.31 1.01 -19.11
CA GLU A 148 1.18 2.38 -18.60
C GLU A 148 2.51 3.14 -18.68
N ILE A 149 3.62 2.49 -18.35
CA ILE A 149 4.98 3.05 -18.46
C ILE A 149 5.31 3.32 -19.94
N GLU A 150 5.00 2.39 -20.84
CA GLU A 150 5.23 2.56 -22.29
C GLU A 150 4.38 3.70 -22.85
N GLU A 151 3.13 3.83 -22.43
CA GLU A 151 2.26 4.92 -22.86
C GLU A 151 2.75 6.26 -22.32
N ALA A 152 3.15 6.33 -21.04
CA ALA A 152 3.75 7.52 -20.44
C ALA A 152 5.03 7.94 -21.17
N ALA A 153 5.90 6.99 -21.51
CA ALA A 153 7.12 7.24 -22.28
C ALA A 153 6.83 7.79 -23.68
N LYS A 154 5.84 7.22 -24.39
CA LYS A 154 5.38 7.73 -25.70
C LYS A 154 4.78 9.14 -25.60
N ASN A 155 4.02 9.42 -24.54
CA ASN A 155 3.45 10.73 -24.31
C ASN A 155 4.54 11.77 -23.99
N LEU A 156 5.53 11.41 -23.20
CA LEU A 156 6.69 12.26 -22.90
C LEU A 156 7.45 12.61 -24.19
N GLU A 157 7.78 11.62 -25.02
CA GLU A 157 8.49 11.83 -26.29
C GLU A 157 7.69 12.73 -27.24
N ARG A 158 6.37 12.57 -27.31
CA ARG A 158 5.47 13.43 -28.10
C ARG A 158 5.46 14.88 -27.58
N ASN A 159 5.48 15.06 -26.28
CA ASN A 159 5.53 16.40 -25.67
C ASN A 159 6.88 17.08 -25.89
N ILE A 160 7.98 16.32 -25.80
CA ILE A 160 9.31 16.81 -26.14
C ILE A 160 9.37 17.26 -27.60
N GLU A 161 8.79 16.49 -28.52
CA GLU A 161 8.74 16.87 -29.93
C GLU A 161 7.95 18.16 -30.14
N LYS A 162 6.78 18.31 -29.54
CA LYS A 162 5.98 19.56 -29.62
C LYS A 162 6.75 20.74 -29.06
N ALA A 163 7.39 20.60 -27.90
CA ALA A 163 8.21 21.66 -27.31
C ALA A 163 9.40 22.02 -28.23
N TYR A 164 10.05 21.03 -28.83
CA TYR A 164 11.13 21.24 -29.77
C TYR A 164 10.69 22.05 -31.00
N GLN A 165 9.54 21.74 -31.58
CA GLN A 165 9.03 22.50 -32.74
C GLN A 165 8.79 23.97 -32.40
N ILE A 166 8.36 24.29 -31.20
CA ILE A 166 8.17 25.65 -30.71
C ILE A 166 9.51 26.37 -30.48
N LEU A 167 10.50 25.67 -29.94
CA LEU A 167 11.76 26.26 -29.48
C LEU A 167 12.89 26.23 -30.53
N LYS A 168 12.72 25.44 -31.60
CA LYS A 168 13.66 25.32 -32.69
C LYS A 168 14.05 26.67 -33.31
N PRO A 169 13.13 27.63 -33.58
CA PRO A 169 13.48 28.93 -34.09
C PRO A 169 14.42 29.74 -33.19
N TYR A 170 14.46 29.43 -31.90
CA TYR A 170 15.33 30.09 -30.92
C TYR A 170 16.66 29.36 -30.71
N GLY A 171 17.01 28.39 -31.57
CA GLY A 171 18.28 27.68 -31.53
C GLY A 171 18.39 26.54 -30.54
N ILE A 172 17.31 26.18 -29.82
CA ILE A 172 17.30 25.09 -28.86
C ILE A 172 17.26 23.74 -29.56
N LYS A 173 18.15 22.84 -29.18
CA LYS A 173 18.20 21.48 -29.73
C LYS A 173 17.35 20.51 -28.94
N LYS A 174 16.83 19.47 -29.57
CA LYS A 174 16.04 18.42 -28.91
C LYS A 174 16.80 17.73 -27.75
N ALA A 175 18.13 17.59 -27.90
CA ALA A 175 18.99 17.02 -26.86
C ALA A 175 19.04 17.88 -25.59
N ASP A 176 18.99 19.21 -25.73
CA ASP A 176 19.02 20.14 -24.62
C ASP A 176 17.73 20.01 -23.79
N LEU A 177 16.58 19.89 -24.46
CA LEU A 177 15.29 19.64 -23.77
C LEU A 177 15.30 18.33 -23.00
N LYS A 178 15.81 17.25 -23.58
CA LYS A 178 15.94 15.96 -22.90
C LYS A 178 16.86 16.07 -21.68
N SER A 179 17.95 16.79 -21.79
CA SER A 179 18.91 17.02 -20.70
C SER A 179 18.27 17.82 -19.55
N ILE A 180 17.50 18.86 -19.86
CA ILE A 180 16.80 19.68 -18.85
C ILE A 180 15.80 18.82 -18.09
N ILE A 181 14.97 18.05 -18.78
CA ILE A 181 13.96 17.16 -18.17
C ILE A 181 14.62 16.13 -17.28
N SER A 182 15.69 15.47 -17.75
CA SER A 182 16.42 14.49 -16.94
C SER A 182 16.99 15.11 -15.67
N LYS A 183 17.57 16.30 -15.76
CA LYS A 183 18.14 17.01 -14.60
C LYS A 183 17.04 17.39 -13.59
N SER A 184 15.87 17.85 -14.04
CA SER A 184 14.75 18.18 -13.16
C SER A 184 14.25 16.97 -12.40
N LEU A 185 14.11 15.81 -13.05
CA LEU A 185 13.70 14.55 -12.42
C LEU A 185 14.71 14.05 -11.38
N TYR A 186 16.02 14.32 -11.55
CA TYR A 186 17.03 13.97 -10.55
C TYR A 186 17.10 14.94 -9.37
N LEU A 187 16.66 16.19 -9.53
CA LEU A 187 16.67 17.20 -8.47
C LEU A 187 15.46 17.07 -7.53
N GLU A 188 14.32 16.57 -8.01
CA GLU A 188 13.12 16.33 -7.18
C GLU A 188 13.23 15.07 -6.30
N ASN A 189 14.23 14.21 -6.52
CA ASN A 189 14.47 12.98 -5.77
C ASN A 189 15.62 13.10 -4.75
N LYS A 190 16.03 14.29 -4.38
CA LYS A 190 16.94 14.59 -3.29
C LYS A 190 16.22 15.33 -2.18
#